data_b31715634fb476680fb7d573e9aa49cf
#
_entry.id   b31715634fb476680fb7d573e9aa49cf
#
_cell.length_a   1.000
_cell.length_b   1.000
_cell.length_c   1.000
_cell.angle_alpha   90.00
_cell.angle_beta   90.00
_cell.angle_gamma   90.00
#
_symmetry.space_group_name_H-M   'P 1'
#
loop_
_entity.id
_entity.type
_entity.pdbx_description
1 polymer ?
#
loop_
_entity_poly.entity_id
_entity_poly.type
_entity_poly.pdbx_seq_one_letter_code
_entity_poly.pdbx_strand_id
1 'polypeptide(L)'
;MNSLRKYLLPILIAVVFAGVATASIMTNGTETTSEEGGVNWVTFEQLNKLQAKKPRKVVLDVYTDWCGWCKKMDKSTFADVNVGKFANEKFYAVKLNAESKKIVKYKGREMTEQELAASWRVSGYPTTVYLDEKMELIEPRSGYLDANQFMLVLKFYSGDHYKTQSLEQFAQTQQPVMAK
;
A
#
# COMPACT_ATOMS: atom_id res chain seq x y z
N MET A 1 -13.97 70.68 45.05
CA MET A 1 -13.00 70.92 46.16
C MET A 1 -12.04 69.74 46.12
N ASN A 2 -10.85 70.03 45.63
CA ASN A 2 -9.54 69.58 46.11
C ASN A 2 -9.29 68.08 46.14
N SER A 3 -8.23 67.57 45.71
CA SER A 3 -6.87 68.04 45.44
C SER A 3 -6.11 66.94 44.75
N LEU A 4 -5.57 67.20 43.64
CA LEU A 4 -4.15 67.11 43.27
C LEU A 4 -3.20 66.39 44.26
N ARG A 5 -2.50 65.38 43.76
CA ARG A 5 -1.06 65.24 43.83
C ARG A 5 -0.66 63.86 43.29
N LYS A 6 -0.11 63.80 42.06
CA LYS A 6 1.30 63.83 41.79
C LYS A 6 2.14 62.92 42.71
N TYR A 7 2.54 61.76 42.18
CA TYR A 7 3.91 61.28 42.40
C TYR A 7 4.36 60.53 41.18
N LEU A 8 5.40 61.09 40.66
CA LEU A 8 6.42 60.69 39.73
C LEU A 8 6.81 59.22 39.76
N LEU A 9 7.14 58.77 38.56
CA LEU A 9 7.92 57.57 38.20
C LEU A 9 9.07 57.24 39.17
N PRO A 10 9.44 55.94 39.20
CA PRO A 10 10.58 55.59 38.37
C PRO A 10 10.34 54.36 37.47
N ILE A 11 10.97 54.46 36.34
CA ILE A 11 11.20 53.46 35.31
C ILE A 11 11.87 52.23 35.93
N LEU A 12 11.19 51.10 35.91
CA LEU A 12 11.83 49.80 36.04
C LEU A 12 11.61 49.04 34.74
N ILE A 13 12.68 48.96 33.98
CA ILE A 13 12.80 48.15 32.80
C ILE A 13 12.71 46.69 33.23
N ALA A 14 11.54 46.09 33.15
CA ALA A 14 11.39 44.66 33.22
C ALA A 14 11.55 44.10 31.79
N VAL A 15 12.73 43.55 31.54
CA VAL A 15 12.97 42.76 30.33
C VAL A 15 12.08 41.53 30.40
N VAL A 16 10.97 41.60 29.66
CA VAL A 16 10.12 40.43 29.44
C VAL A 16 10.82 39.57 28.40
N PHE A 17 11.51 38.56 28.89
CA PHE A 17 11.86 37.41 28.05
C PHE A 17 10.58 36.76 27.57
N ALA A 18 10.14 37.13 26.39
CA ALA A 18 9.13 36.38 25.64
C ALA A 18 9.73 35.03 25.23
N GLY A 19 9.58 34.06 26.13
CA GLY A 19 9.83 32.67 25.79
C GLY A 19 8.89 32.27 24.67
N VAL A 20 9.38 32.18 23.45
CA VAL A 20 8.68 31.53 22.34
C VAL A 20 8.63 30.05 22.69
N ALA A 21 7.52 29.64 23.30
CA ALA A 21 7.19 28.24 23.41
C ALA A 21 6.88 27.74 21.99
N THR A 22 7.87 27.16 21.33
CA THR A 22 7.67 26.39 20.13
C THR A 22 6.88 25.15 20.55
N ALA A 23 5.57 25.20 20.38
CA ALA A 23 4.73 24.03 20.47
C ALA A 23 5.14 23.10 19.32
N SER A 24 5.97 22.11 19.63
CA SER A 24 6.23 20.98 18.74
C SER A 24 4.91 20.24 18.56
N ILE A 25 4.26 20.48 17.44
CA ILE A 25 3.13 19.67 16.99
C ILE A 25 3.73 18.30 16.69
N MET A 26 3.59 17.38 17.65
CA MET A 26 3.83 15.97 17.38
C MET A 26 2.70 15.49 16.49
N THR A 27 2.90 15.61 15.18
CA THR A 27 2.11 14.87 14.20
C THR A 27 2.53 13.42 14.33
N ASN A 28 1.80 12.63 15.11
CA ASN A 28 1.85 11.18 15.03
C ASN A 28 1.23 10.73 13.70
N GLY A 29 1.86 11.12 12.60
CA GLY A 29 1.74 10.45 11.33
C GLY A 29 2.72 9.30 11.37
N THR A 30 2.24 8.08 11.55
CA THR A 30 3.02 6.91 11.19
C THR A 30 3.15 6.92 9.67
N GLU A 31 4.08 7.75 9.17
CA GLU A 31 4.59 7.58 7.83
C GLU A 31 5.32 6.24 7.86
N THR A 32 4.69 5.23 7.26
CA THR A 32 5.40 4.03 6.83
C THR A 32 6.44 4.54 5.83
N THR A 33 7.66 4.74 6.31
CA THR A 33 8.82 4.96 5.46
C THR A 33 8.91 3.74 4.55
N SER A 34 8.48 3.92 3.29
CA SER A 34 8.82 3.02 2.22
C SER A 34 10.34 2.97 2.16
N GLU A 35 10.94 1.83 2.47
CA GLU A 35 12.33 1.59 2.10
C GLU A 35 12.44 1.89 0.60
N GLU A 36 13.41 2.71 0.21
CA GLU A 36 13.57 3.18 -1.16
C GLU A 36 13.64 1.98 -2.08
N GLY A 37 12.58 1.76 -2.84
CA GLY A 37 12.60 0.92 -4.02
C GLY A 37 11.63 -0.24 -4.12
N GLY A 38 10.92 -0.69 -3.08
CA GLY A 38 10.03 -1.85 -3.14
C GLY A 38 8.53 -1.52 -3.22
N VAL A 39 7.70 -2.58 -3.19
CA VAL A 39 6.25 -2.47 -3.12
C VAL A 39 5.81 -1.93 -1.76
N ASN A 40 4.98 -0.89 -1.77
CA ASN A 40 4.42 -0.28 -0.56
C ASN A 40 3.17 -1.06 -0.10
N TRP A 41 3.32 -1.80 0.98
CA TRP A 41 2.25 -2.61 1.54
C TRP A 41 1.36 -1.78 2.46
N VAL A 42 0.05 -1.87 2.26
CA VAL A 42 -0.95 -1.26 3.16
C VAL A 42 -1.74 -2.33 3.90
N THR A 43 -2.29 -1.99 5.05
CA THR A 43 -3.23 -2.86 5.76
C THR A 43 -4.62 -2.82 5.11
N PHE A 44 -5.49 -3.81 5.40
CA PHE A 44 -6.89 -3.77 4.93
C PHE A 44 -7.65 -2.54 5.42
N GLU A 45 -7.34 -2.05 6.61
CA GLU A 45 -7.95 -0.81 7.13
C GLU A 45 -7.53 0.41 6.30
N GLN A 46 -6.23 0.52 6.00
CA GLN A 46 -5.70 1.57 5.13
C GLN A 46 -6.26 1.44 3.71
N LEU A 47 -6.30 0.22 3.17
CA LEU A 47 -6.89 -0.06 1.86
C LEU A 47 -8.33 0.47 1.76
N ASN A 48 -9.18 0.16 2.75
CA ASN A 48 -10.56 0.61 2.76
C ASN A 48 -10.69 2.15 2.77
N LYS A 49 -9.83 2.83 3.54
CA LYS A 49 -9.77 4.29 3.57
C LYS A 49 -9.29 4.89 2.23
N LEU A 50 -8.31 4.25 1.61
CA LEU A 50 -7.76 4.67 0.32
C LEU A 50 -8.76 4.45 -0.81
N GLN A 51 -9.39 3.29 -0.86
CA GLN A 51 -10.42 2.96 -1.86
C GLN A 51 -11.62 3.93 -1.79
N ALA A 52 -12.05 4.33 -0.60
CA ALA A 52 -13.13 5.30 -0.44
C ALA A 52 -12.77 6.70 -1.00
N LYS A 53 -11.49 7.07 -1.01
CA LYS A 53 -11.01 8.37 -1.52
C LYS A 53 -10.67 8.34 -3.01
N LYS A 54 -9.96 7.33 -3.43
CA LYS A 54 -9.46 7.17 -4.80
C LYS A 54 -9.42 5.69 -5.16
N PRO A 55 -10.46 5.15 -5.78
CA PRO A 55 -10.48 3.74 -6.20
C PRO A 55 -9.32 3.40 -7.12
N ARG A 56 -8.65 2.29 -6.83
CA ARG A 56 -7.60 1.68 -7.66
C ARG A 56 -7.74 0.17 -7.64
N LYS A 57 -7.16 -0.48 -8.64
CA LYS A 57 -6.96 -1.94 -8.60
C LYS A 57 -6.11 -2.33 -7.40
N VAL A 58 -6.31 -3.53 -6.91
CA VAL A 58 -5.58 -4.06 -5.76
C VAL A 58 -4.81 -5.30 -6.19
N VAL A 59 -3.58 -5.41 -5.71
CA VAL A 59 -2.80 -6.64 -5.76
C VAL A 59 -2.55 -7.14 -4.35
N LEU A 60 -2.87 -8.41 -4.08
CA LEU A 60 -2.59 -9.02 -2.80
C LEU A 60 -1.54 -10.12 -2.97
N ASP A 61 -0.57 -10.11 -2.07
CA ASP A 61 0.34 -11.24 -1.87
C ASP A 61 -0.25 -12.15 -0.79
N VAL A 62 -0.73 -13.31 -1.20
CA VAL A 62 -1.28 -14.34 -0.29
C VAL A 62 -0.19 -15.34 0.03
N TYR A 63 0.22 -15.38 1.29
CA TYR A 63 1.36 -16.13 1.77
C TYR A 63 1.05 -16.92 3.04
N THR A 64 2.02 -17.72 3.49
CA THR A 64 2.08 -18.33 4.84
C THR A 64 3.48 -18.14 5.41
N ASP A 65 3.62 -18.19 6.73
CA ASP A 65 4.91 -17.93 7.40
C ASP A 65 5.98 -18.99 7.10
N TRP A 66 5.58 -20.19 6.77
CA TRP A 66 6.49 -21.29 6.41
C TRP A 66 6.87 -21.32 4.91
N CYS A 67 6.22 -20.53 4.07
CA CYS A 67 6.39 -20.55 2.62
C CYS A 67 7.76 -19.99 2.19
N GLY A 68 8.68 -20.86 1.82
CA GLY A 68 10.02 -20.47 1.35
C GLY A 68 10.01 -19.66 0.05
N TRP A 69 9.13 -19.99 -0.90
CA TRP A 69 9.00 -19.26 -2.17
C TRP A 69 8.39 -17.88 -1.98
N CYS A 70 7.51 -17.69 -0.99
CA CYS A 70 6.99 -16.38 -0.62
C CYS A 70 8.12 -15.48 -0.12
N LYS A 71 8.96 -15.99 0.79
CA LYS A 71 10.14 -15.27 1.30
C LYS A 71 11.14 -14.92 0.19
N LYS A 72 11.29 -15.79 -0.82
CA LYS A 72 12.10 -15.51 -1.99
C LYS A 72 11.47 -14.37 -2.83
N MET A 73 10.16 -14.40 -3.05
CA MET A 73 9.44 -13.38 -3.81
C MET A 73 9.50 -12.01 -3.12
N ASP A 74 9.43 -11.98 -1.79
CA ASP A 74 9.63 -10.77 -1.00
C ASP A 74 10.98 -10.11 -1.28
N LYS A 75 12.05 -10.91 -1.27
CA LYS A 75 13.42 -10.43 -1.39
C LYS A 75 13.85 -10.07 -2.83
N SER A 76 13.25 -10.69 -3.83
CA SER A 76 13.66 -10.53 -5.22
C SER A 76 12.65 -9.75 -6.06
N THR A 77 11.38 -10.07 -5.97
CA THR A 77 10.33 -9.53 -6.85
C THR A 77 9.72 -8.26 -6.27
N PHE A 78 9.25 -8.34 -5.03
CA PHE A 78 8.60 -7.19 -4.39
C PHE A 78 9.59 -6.12 -3.93
N ALA A 79 10.85 -6.48 -3.73
CA ALA A 79 11.93 -5.53 -3.42
C ALA A 79 12.52 -4.86 -4.68
N ASP A 80 12.17 -5.31 -5.89
CA ASP A 80 12.65 -4.69 -7.13
C ASP A 80 12.10 -3.27 -7.28
N VAL A 81 13.00 -2.32 -7.56
CA VAL A 81 12.70 -0.88 -7.65
C VAL A 81 11.67 -0.56 -8.74
N ASN A 82 11.79 -1.22 -9.91
CA ASN A 82 10.89 -0.97 -11.04
C ASN A 82 9.50 -1.55 -10.76
N VAL A 83 9.46 -2.75 -10.16
CA VAL A 83 8.22 -3.38 -9.71
C VAL A 83 7.55 -2.50 -8.67
N GLY A 84 8.29 -2.06 -7.64
CA GLY A 84 7.79 -1.18 -6.61
C GLY A 84 7.21 0.11 -7.18
N LYS A 85 7.97 0.81 -8.02
CA LYS A 85 7.52 2.05 -8.66
C LYS A 85 6.21 1.85 -9.44
N PHE A 86 6.13 0.81 -10.27
CA PHE A 86 4.94 0.56 -11.09
C PHE A 86 3.74 0.12 -10.22
N ALA A 87 3.95 -0.81 -9.29
CA ALA A 87 2.89 -1.29 -8.40
C ALA A 87 2.31 -0.15 -7.56
N ASN A 88 3.16 0.68 -6.94
CA ASN A 88 2.76 1.79 -6.08
C ASN A 88 1.98 2.88 -6.85
N GLU A 89 2.28 3.06 -8.13
CA GLU A 89 1.54 3.99 -8.99
C GLU A 89 0.16 3.46 -9.37
N LYS A 90 0.06 2.19 -9.75
CA LYS A 90 -1.14 1.61 -10.39
C LYS A 90 -2.07 0.87 -9.43
N PHE A 91 -1.55 0.34 -8.34
CA PHE A 91 -2.27 -0.53 -7.42
C PHE A 91 -2.20 -0.02 -5.98
N TYR A 92 -3.08 -0.53 -5.15
CA TYR A 92 -2.85 -0.69 -3.73
C TYR A 92 -2.39 -2.12 -3.49
N ALA A 93 -1.31 -2.29 -2.74
CA ALA A 93 -0.74 -3.61 -2.47
C ALA A 93 -0.99 -4.02 -1.02
N VAL A 94 -1.43 -5.26 -0.81
CA VAL A 94 -1.77 -5.80 0.51
C VAL A 94 -1.12 -7.17 0.69
N LYS A 95 -0.55 -7.43 1.87
CA LYS A 95 -0.17 -8.78 2.28
C LYS A 95 -1.29 -9.45 3.05
N LEU A 96 -1.55 -10.72 2.76
CA LEU A 96 -2.57 -11.53 3.41
C LEU A 96 -1.97 -12.87 3.81
N ASN A 97 -1.93 -13.15 5.12
CA ASN A 97 -1.51 -14.46 5.60
C ASN A 97 -2.70 -15.43 5.61
N ALA A 98 -2.65 -16.43 4.73
CA ALA A 98 -3.74 -17.39 4.54
C ALA A 98 -4.03 -18.30 5.75
N GLU A 99 -3.21 -18.24 6.79
CA GLU A 99 -3.41 -19.00 8.04
C GLU A 99 -3.79 -18.09 9.23
N SER A 100 -3.82 -16.77 9.00
CA SER A 100 -4.08 -15.78 10.03
C SER A 100 -5.56 -15.72 10.43
N LYS A 101 -5.81 -15.67 11.73
CA LYS A 101 -7.15 -15.44 12.31
C LYS A 101 -7.46 -13.96 12.48
N LYS A 102 -6.56 -13.07 12.03
CA LYS A 102 -6.78 -11.62 12.07
C LYS A 102 -8.02 -11.27 11.28
N ILE A 103 -8.92 -10.49 11.90
CA ILE A 103 -10.14 -10.00 11.24
C ILE A 103 -9.80 -8.87 10.31
N VAL A 104 -10.31 -8.96 9.10
CA VAL A 104 -10.25 -7.93 8.06
C VAL A 104 -11.66 -7.60 7.58
N LYS A 105 -11.85 -6.37 7.13
CA LYS A 105 -13.11 -5.94 6.52
C LYS A 105 -12.95 -5.89 5.00
N TYR A 106 -13.65 -6.77 4.31
CA TYR A 106 -13.67 -6.86 2.86
C TYR A 106 -15.11 -6.67 2.33
N LYS A 107 -15.32 -5.69 1.48
CA LYS A 107 -16.65 -5.35 0.91
C LYS A 107 -17.75 -5.22 1.98
N GLY A 108 -17.41 -4.56 3.08
CA GLY A 108 -18.34 -4.32 4.18
C GLY A 108 -18.53 -5.50 5.15
N ARG A 109 -18.03 -6.70 4.85
CA ARG A 109 -18.11 -7.89 5.70
C ARG A 109 -16.81 -8.12 6.46
N GLU A 110 -16.93 -8.54 7.71
CA GLU A 110 -15.80 -8.96 8.54
C GLU A 110 -15.58 -10.46 8.38
N MET A 111 -14.33 -10.84 8.20
CA MET A 111 -13.90 -12.23 8.12
C MET A 111 -12.42 -12.33 8.49
N THR A 112 -11.91 -13.51 8.76
CA THR A 112 -10.47 -13.72 8.97
C THR A 112 -9.72 -13.64 7.63
N GLU A 113 -8.41 -13.32 7.69
CA GLU A 113 -7.55 -13.38 6.50
C GLU A 113 -7.57 -14.78 5.87
N GLN A 114 -7.63 -15.84 6.70
CA GLN A 114 -7.77 -17.23 6.25
C GLN A 114 -9.08 -17.46 5.47
N GLU A 115 -10.21 -17.01 5.99
CA GLU A 115 -11.51 -17.14 5.31
C GLU A 115 -11.53 -16.37 4.00
N LEU A 116 -10.91 -15.19 3.97
CA LEU A 116 -10.81 -14.38 2.77
C LEU A 116 -9.99 -15.09 1.70
N ALA A 117 -8.80 -15.64 2.03
CA ALA A 117 -7.99 -16.42 1.11
C ALA A 117 -8.77 -17.64 0.56
N ALA A 118 -9.45 -18.36 1.44
CA ALA A 118 -10.29 -19.51 1.06
C ALA A 118 -11.44 -19.12 0.13
N SER A 119 -12.05 -17.94 0.32
CA SER A 119 -13.13 -17.44 -0.53
C SER A 119 -12.69 -17.21 -1.98
N TRP A 120 -11.41 -16.94 -2.20
CA TRP A 120 -10.79 -16.82 -3.51
C TRP A 120 -10.20 -18.13 -4.04
N ARG A 121 -10.44 -19.26 -3.34
CA ARG A 121 -9.94 -20.59 -3.71
C ARG A 121 -8.41 -20.67 -3.76
N VAL A 122 -7.73 -19.91 -2.94
CA VAL A 122 -6.27 -20.00 -2.82
C VAL A 122 -5.93 -21.31 -2.15
N SER A 123 -5.15 -22.16 -2.84
CA SER A 123 -4.77 -23.50 -2.37
C SER A 123 -3.26 -23.76 -2.41
N GLY A 124 -2.47 -22.79 -2.85
CA GLY A 124 -1.01 -22.91 -2.92
C GLY A 124 -0.34 -21.54 -2.73
N TYR A 125 0.95 -21.53 -2.41
CA TYR A 125 1.68 -20.30 -2.07
C TYR A 125 3.05 -20.23 -2.76
N PRO A 126 3.50 -19.01 -3.16
CA PRO A 126 2.74 -17.75 -3.13
C PRO A 126 1.56 -17.76 -4.12
N THR A 127 0.55 -16.97 -3.83
CA THR A 127 -0.52 -16.66 -4.79
C THR A 127 -0.73 -15.14 -4.80
N THR A 128 -0.69 -14.53 -5.97
CA THR A 128 -1.07 -13.12 -6.10
C THR A 128 -2.54 -13.03 -6.53
N VAL A 129 -3.33 -12.22 -5.82
CA VAL A 129 -4.75 -12.01 -6.10
C VAL A 129 -4.94 -10.60 -6.64
N TYR A 130 -5.70 -10.47 -7.70
CA TYR A 130 -5.99 -9.18 -8.35
C TYR A 130 -7.46 -8.84 -8.18
N LEU A 131 -7.73 -7.61 -7.72
CA LEU A 131 -9.08 -7.07 -7.61
C LEU A 131 -9.18 -5.81 -8.47
N ASP A 132 -10.38 -5.55 -8.98
CA ASP A 132 -10.69 -4.30 -9.68
C ASP A 132 -10.89 -3.11 -8.71
N GLU A 133 -11.22 -1.94 -9.25
CA GLU A 133 -11.45 -0.70 -8.49
C GLU A 133 -12.68 -0.78 -7.58
N LYS A 134 -13.57 -1.75 -7.80
CA LYS A 134 -14.75 -2.02 -6.96
C LYS A 134 -14.49 -3.12 -5.93
N MET A 135 -13.23 -3.56 -5.81
CA MET A 135 -12.86 -4.69 -4.96
C MET A 135 -13.48 -6.03 -5.41
N GLU A 136 -13.87 -6.15 -6.69
CA GLU A 136 -14.31 -7.43 -7.24
C GLU A 136 -13.09 -8.27 -7.64
N LEU A 137 -13.20 -9.58 -7.42
CA LEU A 137 -12.14 -10.52 -7.79
C LEU A 137 -11.99 -10.54 -9.32
N ILE A 138 -10.77 -10.25 -9.80
CA ILE A 138 -10.41 -10.49 -11.18
C ILE A 138 -9.89 -11.93 -11.30
N GLU A 139 -8.79 -12.26 -10.65
CA GLU A 139 -8.16 -13.57 -10.75
C GLU A 139 -7.14 -13.80 -9.59
N PRO A 140 -7.09 -15.02 -9.00
CA PRO A 140 -5.94 -15.51 -8.24
C PRO A 140 -4.94 -16.17 -9.19
N ARG A 141 -3.64 -15.86 -9.03
CA ARG A 141 -2.54 -16.47 -9.79
C ARG A 141 -1.54 -17.09 -8.86
N SER A 142 -1.48 -18.41 -8.86
CA SER A 142 -0.57 -19.17 -8.00
C SER A 142 0.81 -19.33 -8.64
N GLY A 143 1.84 -19.36 -7.80
CA GLY A 143 3.23 -19.61 -8.14
C GLY A 143 4.13 -18.40 -8.00
N TYR A 144 5.41 -18.68 -7.83
CA TYR A 144 6.47 -17.69 -7.79
C TYR A 144 6.60 -17.00 -9.16
N LEU A 145 6.71 -15.69 -9.15
CA LEU A 145 7.02 -14.87 -10.31
C LEU A 145 8.31 -14.09 -10.01
N ASP A 146 9.25 -14.06 -10.93
CA ASP A 146 10.37 -13.12 -10.86
C ASP A 146 9.91 -11.68 -11.17
N ALA A 147 10.81 -10.70 -11.02
CA ALA A 147 10.48 -9.30 -11.20
C ALA A 147 9.93 -8.97 -12.61
N ASN A 148 10.49 -9.58 -13.66
CA ASN A 148 10.06 -9.34 -15.04
C ASN A 148 8.70 -9.97 -15.32
N GLN A 149 8.49 -11.20 -14.86
CA GLN A 149 7.20 -11.88 -14.97
C GLN A 149 6.11 -11.15 -14.20
N PHE A 150 6.42 -10.72 -12.97
CA PHE A 150 5.47 -9.97 -12.15
C PHE A 150 5.13 -8.60 -12.76
N MET A 151 6.12 -7.88 -13.29
CA MET A 151 5.91 -6.63 -14.03
C MET A 151 4.98 -6.82 -15.23
N LEU A 152 5.17 -7.90 -16.00
CA LEU A 152 4.30 -8.24 -17.13
C LEU A 152 2.84 -8.43 -16.66
N VAL A 153 2.65 -9.18 -15.57
CA VAL A 153 1.33 -9.44 -15.00
C VAL A 153 0.70 -8.15 -14.44
N LEU A 154 1.46 -7.29 -13.77
CA LEU A 154 0.98 -5.99 -13.33
C LEU A 154 0.52 -5.11 -14.49
N LYS A 155 1.26 -5.06 -15.59
CA LYS A 155 0.87 -4.33 -16.80
C LYS A 155 -0.41 -4.89 -17.41
N PHE A 156 -0.54 -6.21 -17.46
CA PHE A 156 -1.72 -6.90 -17.97
C PHE A 156 -3.00 -6.52 -17.23
N TYR A 157 -2.97 -6.51 -15.90
CA TYR A 157 -4.14 -6.13 -15.11
C TYR A 157 -4.36 -4.63 -15.06
N SER A 158 -3.30 -3.82 -14.92
CA SER A 158 -3.44 -2.36 -14.83
C SER A 158 -4.02 -1.73 -16.09
N GLY A 159 -3.74 -2.31 -17.27
CA GLY A 159 -4.23 -1.86 -18.55
C GLY A 159 -5.56 -2.51 -19.00
N ASP A 160 -6.23 -3.26 -18.11
CA ASP A 160 -7.48 -3.98 -18.42
C ASP A 160 -7.38 -4.99 -19.57
N HIS A 161 -6.16 -5.40 -19.92
CA HIS A 161 -5.93 -6.34 -21.03
C HIS A 161 -6.61 -7.69 -20.82
N TYR A 162 -6.77 -8.11 -19.55
CA TYR A 162 -7.47 -9.33 -19.16
C TYR A 162 -8.93 -9.40 -19.65
N LYS A 163 -9.52 -8.27 -20.01
CA LYS A 163 -10.89 -8.20 -20.53
C LYS A 163 -10.98 -8.59 -22.00
N THR A 164 -9.88 -8.56 -22.75
CA THR A 164 -9.87 -8.71 -24.20
C THR A 164 -8.93 -9.78 -24.74
N GLN A 165 -7.96 -10.23 -23.94
CA GLN A 165 -6.95 -11.20 -24.37
C GLN A 165 -6.39 -12.00 -23.19
N SER A 166 -5.73 -13.13 -23.46
CA SER A 166 -5.03 -13.91 -22.45
C SER A 166 -3.69 -13.27 -22.08
N LEU A 167 -3.12 -13.64 -20.92
CA LEU A 167 -1.78 -13.18 -20.52
C LEU A 167 -0.72 -13.62 -21.52
N GLU A 168 -0.85 -14.81 -22.10
CA GLU A 168 0.06 -15.36 -23.11
C GLU A 168 0.05 -14.50 -24.38
N GLN A 169 -1.15 -14.12 -24.86
CA GLN A 169 -1.31 -13.22 -26.00
C GLN A 169 -0.71 -11.84 -25.69
N PHE A 170 -0.99 -11.30 -24.51
CA PHE A 170 -0.41 -10.04 -24.07
C PHE A 170 1.13 -10.12 -24.01
N ALA A 171 1.69 -11.20 -23.46
CA ALA A 171 3.14 -11.40 -23.38
C ALA A 171 3.80 -11.36 -24.75
N GLN A 172 3.17 -11.95 -25.78
CA GLN A 172 3.69 -11.92 -27.15
C GLN A 172 3.77 -10.48 -27.71
N THR A 173 2.82 -9.62 -27.35
CA THR A 173 2.84 -8.20 -27.79
C THR A 173 3.89 -7.37 -27.08
N GLN A 174 4.41 -7.83 -25.94
CA GLN A 174 5.43 -7.13 -25.16
C GLN A 174 6.86 -7.54 -25.56
N GLN A 175 7.02 -8.58 -26.35
CA GLN A 175 8.33 -8.95 -26.88
C GLN A 175 8.73 -7.93 -27.96
N PRO A 176 9.98 -7.42 -27.98
CA PRO A 176 10.43 -6.61 -29.12
C PRO A 176 10.28 -7.45 -30.38
N VAL A 177 9.64 -6.89 -31.40
CA VAL A 177 9.67 -7.48 -32.76
C VAL A 177 11.13 -7.54 -33.15
N MET A 178 11.75 -8.70 -33.04
CA MET A 178 13.08 -8.92 -33.61
C MET A 178 12.91 -8.75 -35.10
N ALA A 179 13.33 -7.59 -35.61
CA ALA A 179 13.43 -7.35 -37.04
C ALA A 179 14.30 -8.43 -37.64
N LYS A 180 13.72 -9.22 -38.55
CA LYS A 180 14.47 -10.14 -39.41
C LYS A 180 15.35 -9.36 -40.34
#